data_091128f8e8d12e5ec2275736974ed94e
#
_entry.id   091128f8e8d12e5ec2275736974ed94e
#
_cell.length_a   1.000
_cell.length_b   1.000
_cell.length_c   1.000
_cell.angle_alpha   90.00
_cell.angle_beta   90.00
_cell.angle_gamma   90.00
#
_symmetry.space_group_name_H-M   'P 1'
#
loop_
_entity.id
_entity.type
_entity.pdbx_description
1 polymer ?
#
loop_
_entity_poly.entity_id
_entity_poly.type
_entity_poly.pdbx_seq_one_letter_code
_entity_poly.pdbx_strand_id
1 'polypeptide(L)'
;MKTFLTTSAAVMALALPALAAGEKTFNQCKACHMIASDSETIVRGGKTGPNLYGVIGRTMGSVEGFKYSDGLIAKHDAGEVWTEETLAAYTTDPSEFLGSRSKMTFKLRKGSEDVAAYLATFSE
;
A
#
# COMPACT_ATOMS: atom_id res chain seq x y z
N MET A 1 24.76 14.11 36.22
CA MET A 1 24.22 13.07 35.34
C MET A 1 23.03 13.58 34.59
N LYS A 2 23.10 13.55 33.31
CA LYS A 2 22.02 14.03 32.46
C LYS A 2 21.17 12.85 32.00
N THR A 3 19.92 12.85 32.41
CA THR A 3 18.96 11.88 31.94
C THR A 3 18.42 12.32 30.59
N PHE A 4 18.66 11.51 29.59
CA PHE A 4 18.08 11.72 28.28
C PHE A 4 16.67 11.15 28.27
N LEU A 5 15.67 12.03 28.33
CA LEU A 5 14.28 11.65 28.12
C LEU A 5 14.04 11.55 26.63
N THR A 6 13.93 10.35 26.17
CA THR A 6 13.62 10.09 24.77
C THR A 6 12.14 10.39 24.50
N THR A 7 11.92 11.31 23.61
CA THR A 7 10.60 11.77 23.14
C THR A 7 9.90 10.79 22.19
N SER A 8 10.23 9.51 22.26
CA SER A 8 9.68 8.47 21.38
C SER A 8 8.17 8.29 21.47
N ALA A 9 7.60 8.54 22.66
CA ALA A 9 6.19 8.30 22.93
C ALA A 9 5.24 9.21 22.14
N ALA A 10 5.64 10.44 21.84
CA ALA A 10 4.80 11.40 21.13
C ALA A 10 4.58 11.05 19.66
N VAL A 11 5.62 10.50 18.99
CA VAL A 11 5.52 10.09 17.58
C VAL A 11 4.60 8.87 17.41
N MET A 12 4.67 7.94 18.38
CA MET A 12 3.84 6.75 18.37
C MET A 12 2.37 7.06 18.58
N ALA A 13 2.05 8.03 19.44
CA ALA A 13 0.68 8.48 19.70
C ALA A 13 0.03 9.11 18.46
N LEU A 14 0.80 9.77 17.57
CA LEU A 14 0.31 10.36 16.33
C LEU A 14 0.12 9.32 15.21
N ALA A 15 0.91 8.24 15.21
CA ALA A 15 0.84 7.20 14.20
C ALA A 15 -0.36 6.25 14.37
N LEU A 16 -0.75 5.93 15.62
CA LEU A 16 -1.84 4.99 15.90
C LEU A 16 -3.19 5.36 15.30
N PRO A 17 -3.65 6.63 15.36
CA PRO A 17 -4.91 7.03 14.71
C PRO A 17 -4.88 6.87 13.20
N ALA A 18 -3.75 7.18 12.55
CA ALA A 18 -3.60 7.02 11.11
C ALA A 18 -3.63 5.55 10.71
N LEU A 19 -3.00 4.65 11.48
CA LEU A 19 -3.02 3.22 11.24
C LEU A 19 -4.43 2.64 11.40
N ALA A 20 -5.16 3.04 12.43
CA ALA A 20 -6.55 2.63 12.63
C ALA A 20 -7.45 3.12 11.50
N ALA A 21 -7.28 4.36 11.05
CA ALA A 21 -8.02 4.93 9.94
C ALA A 21 -7.69 4.20 8.63
N GLY A 22 -6.42 3.85 8.41
CA GLY A 22 -5.97 3.09 7.25
C GLY A 22 -6.57 1.68 7.21
N GLU A 23 -6.59 0.99 8.34
CA GLU A 23 -7.22 -0.32 8.46
C GLU A 23 -8.70 -0.26 8.09
N LYS A 24 -9.42 0.73 8.61
CA LYS A 24 -10.84 0.93 8.31
C LYS A 24 -11.05 1.24 6.82
N THR A 25 -10.27 2.16 6.27
CA THR A 25 -10.36 2.54 4.87
C THR A 25 -10.02 1.36 3.95
N PHE A 26 -9.10 0.49 4.35
CA PHE A 26 -8.74 -0.70 3.58
C PHE A 26 -9.91 -1.66 3.35
N ASN A 27 -10.98 -1.56 4.12
CA ASN A 27 -12.19 -2.34 3.87
C ASN A 27 -12.73 -2.14 2.44
N GLN A 28 -12.47 -0.98 1.83
CA GLN A 28 -12.84 -0.71 0.44
C GLN A 28 -11.95 -1.43 -0.57
N CYS A 29 -10.82 -1.95 -0.15
CA CYS A 29 -9.83 -2.61 -1.00
C CYS A 29 -9.98 -4.15 -1.00
N LYS A 30 -10.70 -4.69 -0.01
CA LYS A 30 -10.83 -6.14 0.21
C LYS A 30 -11.53 -6.89 -0.91
N ALA A 31 -12.37 -6.22 -1.68
CA ALA A 31 -13.06 -6.87 -2.80
C ALA A 31 -12.05 -7.44 -3.82
N CYS A 32 -10.90 -6.82 -3.96
CA CYS A 32 -9.89 -7.17 -4.96
C CYS A 32 -8.55 -7.57 -4.38
N HIS A 33 -8.24 -7.19 -3.15
CA HIS A 33 -6.91 -7.39 -2.56
C HIS A 33 -6.97 -8.14 -1.22
N MET A 34 -5.94 -8.94 -1.00
CA MET A 34 -5.68 -9.59 0.27
C MET A 34 -4.35 -9.11 0.85
N ILE A 35 -4.12 -9.36 2.12
CA ILE A 35 -2.83 -9.16 2.76
C ILE A 35 -2.48 -10.49 3.42
N ALA A 36 -1.52 -11.19 2.84
CA ALA A 36 -1.10 -12.50 3.33
C ALA A 36 0.40 -12.68 3.17
N SER A 37 1.05 -13.08 4.25
CA SER A 37 2.45 -13.55 4.22
C SER A 37 2.47 -15.02 3.81
N ASP A 38 3.67 -15.60 3.69
CA ASP A 38 3.82 -17.03 3.39
C ASP A 38 3.23 -17.93 4.47
N SER A 39 3.13 -17.44 5.69
CA SER A 39 2.69 -18.24 6.85
C SER A 39 1.32 -17.86 7.40
N GLU A 40 0.78 -16.69 7.04
CA GLU A 40 -0.43 -16.16 7.67
C GLU A 40 -1.25 -15.30 6.71
N THR A 41 -2.56 -15.50 6.72
CA THR A 41 -3.50 -14.57 6.08
C THR A 41 -3.91 -13.52 7.10
N ILE A 42 -3.45 -12.30 6.90
CA ILE A 42 -3.71 -11.17 7.81
C ILE A 42 -5.08 -10.56 7.49
N VAL A 43 -5.32 -10.28 6.21
CA VAL A 43 -6.60 -9.78 5.72
C VAL A 43 -7.04 -10.66 4.56
N ARG A 44 -8.15 -11.36 4.75
CA ARG A 44 -8.77 -12.14 3.70
C ARG A 44 -9.42 -11.20 2.69
N GLY A 45 -9.17 -11.44 1.41
CA GLY A 45 -9.70 -10.59 0.36
C GLY A 45 -9.69 -11.27 -0.99
N GLY A 46 -10.11 -10.54 -2.01
CA GLY A 46 -10.15 -11.03 -3.38
C GLY A 46 -8.76 -11.21 -3.99
N LYS A 47 -8.74 -11.85 -5.15
CA LYS A 47 -7.52 -12.13 -5.91
C LYS A 47 -7.50 -11.41 -7.26
N THR A 48 -8.44 -10.51 -7.48
CA THR A 48 -8.49 -9.70 -8.71
C THR A 48 -7.30 -8.77 -8.82
N GLY A 49 -6.87 -8.19 -7.69
CA GLY A 49 -5.64 -7.44 -7.57
C GLY A 49 -4.53 -8.28 -6.92
N PRO A 50 -3.29 -7.81 -6.95
CA PRO A 50 -2.19 -8.54 -6.31
C PRO A 50 -2.28 -8.50 -4.78
N ASN A 51 -1.68 -9.49 -4.14
CA ASN A 51 -1.50 -9.52 -2.69
C ASN A 51 -0.63 -8.32 -2.27
N LEU A 52 -1.08 -7.59 -1.27
CA LEU A 52 -0.43 -6.35 -0.84
C LEU A 52 0.55 -6.50 0.33
N TYR A 53 0.77 -7.72 0.82
CA TYR A 53 1.79 -7.94 1.85
C TYR A 53 3.16 -7.54 1.30
N GLY A 54 3.85 -6.68 2.03
CA GLY A 54 5.18 -6.20 1.63
C GLY A 54 5.18 -5.25 0.42
N VAL A 55 4.03 -4.65 0.09
CA VAL A 55 3.94 -3.77 -1.09
C VAL A 55 4.83 -2.53 -0.98
N ILE A 56 4.94 -1.92 0.20
CA ILE A 56 5.85 -0.80 0.39
C ILE A 56 7.29 -1.31 0.35
N GLY A 57 8.09 -0.75 -0.54
CA GLY A 57 9.46 -1.20 -0.79
C GLY A 57 9.59 -2.22 -1.92
N ARG A 58 8.48 -2.73 -2.43
CA ARG A 58 8.47 -3.70 -3.53
C ARG A 58 8.54 -2.97 -4.88
N THR A 59 9.25 -3.55 -5.83
CA THR A 59 9.25 -3.03 -7.21
C THR A 59 7.85 -3.06 -7.78
N MET A 60 7.43 -1.98 -8.44
CA MET A 60 6.12 -1.93 -9.07
C MET A 60 5.98 -3.02 -10.12
N GLY A 61 4.80 -3.62 -10.22
CA GLY A 61 4.53 -4.65 -11.22
C GLY A 61 5.30 -5.94 -11.06
N SER A 62 5.71 -6.31 -9.83
CA SER A 62 6.67 -7.41 -9.62
C SER A 62 6.08 -8.69 -9.01
N VAL A 63 4.80 -8.73 -8.66
CA VAL A 63 4.23 -9.98 -8.12
C VAL A 63 4.20 -11.03 -9.21
N GLU A 64 4.87 -12.16 -8.93
CA GLU A 64 4.99 -13.26 -9.88
C GLU A 64 3.62 -13.83 -10.24
N GLY A 65 3.40 -14.06 -11.52
CA GLY A 65 2.17 -14.64 -12.03
C GLY A 65 0.99 -13.69 -12.16
N PHE A 66 1.13 -12.45 -11.69
CA PHE A 66 0.07 -11.46 -11.82
C PHE A 66 0.20 -10.70 -13.15
N LYS A 67 -0.93 -10.50 -13.84
CA LYS A 67 -0.96 -9.76 -15.10
C LYS A 67 -1.22 -8.28 -14.87
N TYR A 68 -0.17 -7.49 -14.99
CA TYR A 68 -0.23 -6.05 -14.79
C TYR A 68 -0.66 -5.29 -16.04
N SER A 69 -1.16 -4.06 -15.87
CA SER A 69 -1.39 -3.12 -16.95
C SER A 69 -0.06 -2.71 -17.59
N ASP A 70 -0.12 -2.25 -18.84
CA ASP A 70 1.07 -1.78 -19.55
C ASP A 70 1.80 -0.67 -18.81
N GLY A 71 1.05 0.22 -18.14
CA GLY A 71 1.63 1.30 -17.34
C GLY A 71 2.43 0.79 -16.16
N LEU A 72 1.96 -0.24 -15.46
CA LEU A 72 2.71 -0.84 -14.35
C LEU A 72 3.90 -1.66 -14.85
N ILE A 73 3.78 -2.30 -15.99
CA ILE A 73 4.92 -2.99 -16.62
C ILE A 73 6.02 -1.98 -16.96
N ALA A 74 5.66 -0.81 -17.50
CA ALA A 74 6.63 0.25 -17.79
C ALA A 74 7.32 0.76 -16.51
N LYS A 75 6.58 0.90 -15.43
CA LYS A 75 7.14 1.26 -14.13
C LYS A 75 8.10 0.19 -13.60
N HIS A 76 7.74 -1.07 -13.76
CA HIS A 76 8.60 -2.20 -13.41
C HIS A 76 9.92 -2.14 -14.17
N ASP A 77 9.84 -1.94 -15.49
CA ASP A 77 11.02 -1.89 -16.35
C ASP A 77 11.93 -0.71 -16.02
N ALA A 78 11.34 0.38 -15.52
CA ALA A 78 12.09 1.54 -15.03
C ALA A 78 12.68 1.35 -13.62
N GLY A 79 12.40 0.23 -12.97
CA GLY A 79 12.89 -0.07 -11.63
C GLY A 79 12.23 0.72 -10.52
N GLU A 80 11.03 1.26 -10.75
CA GLU A 80 10.33 2.06 -9.74
C GLU A 80 9.81 1.19 -8.61
N VAL A 81 9.91 1.71 -7.40
CA VAL A 81 9.56 1.02 -6.16
C VAL A 81 8.38 1.73 -5.49
N TRP A 82 7.47 0.95 -4.91
CA TRP A 82 6.37 1.52 -4.13
C TRP A 82 6.88 2.14 -2.84
N THR A 83 6.58 3.42 -2.66
CA THR A 83 6.74 4.13 -1.39
C THR A 83 5.35 4.47 -0.88
N GLU A 84 5.24 4.94 0.37
CA GLU A 84 3.94 5.40 0.89
C GLU A 84 3.39 6.53 0.02
N GLU A 85 4.25 7.45 -0.43
CA GLU A 85 3.87 8.57 -1.28
C GLU A 85 3.34 8.11 -2.63
N THR A 86 4.05 7.23 -3.32
CA THR A 86 3.62 6.75 -4.64
C THR A 86 2.40 5.87 -4.56
N LEU A 87 2.27 5.06 -3.50
CA LEU A 87 1.08 4.25 -3.30
C LEU A 87 -0.15 5.11 -3.04
N ALA A 88 -0.01 6.16 -2.24
CA ALA A 88 -1.10 7.11 -2.00
C ALA A 88 -1.54 7.80 -3.30
N ALA A 89 -0.59 8.23 -4.11
CA ALA A 89 -0.89 8.85 -5.41
C ALA A 89 -1.58 7.87 -6.36
N TYR A 90 -1.10 6.64 -6.44
CA TYR A 90 -1.68 5.61 -7.29
C TYR A 90 -3.11 5.28 -6.88
N THR A 91 -3.37 5.06 -5.60
CA THR A 91 -4.70 4.69 -5.13
C THR A 91 -5.72 5.82 -5.29
N THR A 92 -5.28 7.07 -5.27
CA THR A 92 -6.15 8.22 -5.48
C THR A 92 -6.71 8.24 -6.91
N ASP A 93 -5.85 8.01 -7.90
CA ASP A 93 -6.26 7.89 -9.30
C ASP A 93 -5.24 7.05 -10.07
N PRO A 94 -5.47 5.74 -10.20
CA PRO A 94 -4.50 4.86 -10.82
C PRO A 94 -4.13 5.23 -12.26
N SER A 95 -5.10 5.56 -13.09
CA SER A 95 -4.84 5.89 -14.50
C SER A 95 -4.09 7.21 -14.65
N GLU A 96 -4.39 8.19 -13.82
CA GLU A 96 -3.64 9.46 -13.81
C GLU A 96 -2.20 9.24 -13.38
N PHE A 97 -1.99 8.45 -12.34
CA PHE A 97 -0.64 8.11 -11.87
C PHE A 97 0.19 7.44 -12.96
N LEU A 98 -0.41 6.50 -13.69
CA LEU A 98 0.27 5.77 -14.76
C LEU A 98 0.41 6.56 -16.06
N GLY A 99 -0.41 7.58 -16.27
CA GLY A 99 -0.51 8.26 -17.56
C GLY A 99 -1.10 7.37 -18.66
N SER A 100 -1.78 6.28 -18.27
CA SER A 100 -2.38 5.31 -19.18
C SER A 100 -3.48 4.55 -18.43
N ARG A 101 -4.28 3.80 -19.17
CA ARG A 101 -5.41 3.07 -18.57
C ARG A 101 -4.95 2.02 -17.57
N SER A 102 -5.41 2.15 -16.34
CA SER A 102 -5.17 1.20 -15.26
C SER A 102 -6.18 0.06 -15.29
N LYS A 103 -5.73 -1.15 -14.98
CA LYS A 103 -6.62 -2.29 -14.72
C LYS A 103 -7.36 -2.14 -13.40
N MET A 104 -6.76 -1.44 -12.43
CA MET A 104 -7.44 -1.04 -11.21
C MET A 104 -8.28 0.20 -11.54
N THR A 105 -9.59 0.01 -11.59
CA THR A 105 -10.52 1.10 -11.95
C THR A 105 -11.02 1.88 -10.74
N PHE A 106 -10.83 1.35 -9.55
CA PHE A 106 -11.24 1.98 -8.30
C PHE A 106 -10.36 3.18 -7.99
N LYS A 107 -10.99 4.28 -7.54
CA LYS A 107 -10.31 5.49 -7.09
C LYS A 107 -10.64 5.70 -5.62
N LEU A 108 -9.62 5.81 -4.78
CA LEU A 108 -9.81 6.07 -3.37
C LEU A 108 -9.88 7.58 -3.15
N ARG A 109 -11.08 8.09 -2.91
CA ARG A 109 -11.33 9.53 -2.80
C ARG A 109 -10.79 10.14 -1.51
N LYS A 110 -10.64 9.33 -0.46
CA LYS A 110 -10.24 9.81 0.85
C LYS A 110 -9.50 8.71 1.58
N GLY A 111 -8.42 9.07 2.27
CA GLY A 111 -7.68 8.14 3.12
C GLY A 111 -6.54 7.40 2.42
N SER A 112 -6.10 7.83 1.23
CA SER A 112 -4.99 7.18 0.52
C SER A 112 -3.70 7.16 1.33
N GLU A 113 -3.37 8.25 2.01
CA GLU A 113 -2.17 8.33 2.85
C GLU A 113 -2.25 7.38 4.04
N ASP A 114 -3.43 7.29 4.67
CA ASP A 114 -3.66 6.40 5.80
C ASP A 114 -3.56 4.92 5.38
N VAL A 115 -4.10 4.56 4.22
CA VAL A 115 -3.98 3.21 3.67
C VAL A 115 -2.52 2.88 3.37
N ALA A 116 -1.78 3.80 2.79
CA ALA A 116 -0.36 3.59 2.51
C ALA A 116 0.43 3.35 3.80
N ALA A 117 0.18 4.14 4.85
CA ALA A 117 0.81 3.96 6.15
C ALA A 117 0.43 2.61 6.78
N TYR A 118 -0.83 2.20 6.68
CA TYR A 118 -1.30 0.91 7.15
C TYR A 118 -0.58 -0.23 6.43
N LEU A 119 -0.50 -0.18 5.11
CA LEU A 119 0.18 -1.21 4.32
C LEU A 119 1.68 -1.27 4.60
N ALA A 120 2.31 -0.15 4.95
CA ALA A 120 3.73 -0.11 5.30
C ALA A 120 4.04 -0.93 6.57
N THR A 121 3.05 -1.25 7.40
CA THR A 121 3.26 -2.07 8.59
C THR A 121 3.42 -3.57 8.28
N PHE A 122 3.11 -4.01 7.07
CA PHE A 122 3.18 -5.42 6.67
C PHE A 122 4.40 -5.69 5.81
N SER A 123 5.50 -6.03 6.45
CA SER A 123 6.74 -6.43 5.78
C SER A 123 7.51 -7.39 6.68
N GLU A 124 8.39 -8.14 6.07
CA GLU A 124 9.31 -9.01 6.83
C GLU A 124 10.53 -8.26 7.31
#